data_db35c902b5481a044d38d4fd75a7e5c4
#
_entry.id   db35c902b5481a044d38d4fd75a7e5c4
#
_cell.length_a   1.000
_cell.length_b   1.000
_cell.length_c   1.000
_cell.angle_alpha   90.00
_cell.angle_beta   90.00
_cell.angle_gamma   90.00
#
_symmetry.space_group_name_H-M   'P 1'
#
loop_
_entity.id
_entity.type
_entity.pdbx_description
1 polymer ?
#
loop_
_entity_poly.entity_id
_entity_poly.type
_entity_poly.pdbx_seq_one_letter_code
_entity_poly.pdbx_strand_id
1 'polypeptide(L)'
;MRNDLFYTLILFFIISCSKEKNTTNDTSLSNIWNGPIKFFEKKDNTNQLEKANQDSITENVIITRGNSGGQIFNIAKENEADKYKSPIGTEWAIGSLNQIDSLVFKDFRLAVKPQYVVGKKLVLHLIEEDIYLSVEFKSWSSGKKGGFSYERS
;
A
#
# COMPACT_ATOMS: atom_id res chain seq x y z
N MET A 1 -39.69 28.66 -75.46
CA MET A 1 -39.15 29.26 -74.24
C MET A 1 -38.97 28.13 -73.26
N ARG A 2 -37.73 27.65 -73.12
CA ARG A 2 -37.41 26.55 -72.22
C ARG A 2 -36.66 27.15 -71.03
N ASN A 3 -37.19 26.97 -69.82
CA ASN A 3 -36.55 27.35 -68.57
C ASN A 3 -35.78 26.16 -68.06
N ASP A 4 -34.46 26.24 -68.16
CA ASP A 4 -33.56 25.25 -67.55
C ASP A 4 -33.30 25.68 -66.11
N LEU A 5 -33.83 24.88 -65.18
CA LEU A 5 -33.64 25.06 -63.73
C LEU A 5 -32.39 24.26 -63.29
N PHE A 6 -31.28 24.97 -63.04
CA PHE A 6 -30.08 24.38 -62.48
C PHE A 6 -30.28 24.08 -61.00
N TYR A 7 -30.36 22.82 -60.65
CA TYR A 7 -30.27 22.37 -59.27
C TYR A 7 -28.80 22.23 -58.87
N THR A 8 -28.34 23.17 -58.04
CA THR A 8 -27.00 23.06 -57.40
C THR A 8 -27.08 22.15 -56.20
N LEU A 9 -26.53 20.92 -56.29
CA LEU A 9 -26.44 19.96 -55.22
C LEU A 9 -25.30 20.38 -54.28
N ILE A 10 -25.63 20.93 -53.13
CA ILE A 10 -24.62 21.25 -52.06
C ILE A 10 -24.39 19.99 -51.24
N LEU A 11 -23.19 19.39 -51.39
CA LEU A 11 -22.78 18.24 -50.62
C LEU A 11 -22.18 18.72 -49.28
N PHE A 12 -22.92 18.56 -48.20
CA PHE A 12 -22.42 18.82 -46.87
C PHE A 12 -21.53 17.64 -46.41
N PHE A 13 -20.21 17.84 -46.38
CA PHE A 13 -19.27 16.96 -45.66
C PHE A 13 -19.37 17.23 -44.19
N ILE A 14 -20.05 16.37 -43.44
CA ILE A 14 -19.96 16.34 -41.97
C ILE A 14 -18.65 15.62 -41.58
N ILE A 15 -17.62 16.41 -41.22
CA ILE A 15 -16.44 15.87 -40.62
C ILE A 15 -16.79 15.51 -39.16
N SER A 16 -17.10 14.23 -38.95
CA SER A 16 -17.24 13.67 -37.62
C SER A 16 -15.85 13.56 -36.99
N CYS A 17 -15.50 14.56 -36.17
CA CYS A 17 -14.31 14.51 -35.34
C CYS A 17 -14.59 13.58 -34.13
N SER A 18 -14.31 12.31 -34.26
CA SER A 18 -14.29 11.41 -33.12
C SER A 18 -13.12 11.80 -32.21
N LYS A 19 -13.43 12.43 -31.07
CA LYS A 19 -12.48 12.56 -29.96
C LYS A 19 -12.18 11.14 -29.45
N GLU A 20 -11.04 10.61 -29.85
CA GLU A 20 -10.42 9.51 -29.11
C GLU A 20 -10.19 9.99 -27.67
N LYS A 21 -10.96 9.43 -26.73
CA LYS A 21 -10.58 9.50 -25.33
C LYS A 21 -9.32 8.67 -25.17
N ASN A 22 -8.16 9.31 -25.22
CA ASN A 22 -6.96 8.76 -24.62
C ASN A 22 -7.27 8.59 -23.12
N THR A 23 -7.73 7.41 -22.76
CA THR A 23 -7.66 6.93 -21.38
C THR A 23 -6.19 6.60 -21.16
N THR A 24 -5.38 7.62 -20.88
CA THR A 24 -4.14 7.41 -20.17
C THR A 24 -4.58 6.81 -18.84
N ASN A 25 -4.25 5.54 -18.61
CA ASN A 25 -4.21 4.97 -17.27
C ASN A 25 -3.13 5.77 -16.52
N ASP A 26 -3.53 6.91 -16.00
CA ASP A 26 -2.77 7.63 -15.00
C ASP A 26 -2.92 6.82 -13.70
N THR A 27 -2.16 5.74 -13.61
CA THR A 27 -1.92 5.05 -12.34
C THR A 27 -1.22 6.09 -11.49
N SER A 28 -1.99 6.79 -10.68
CA SER A 28 -1.53 7.99 -10.03
C SER A 28 -0.39 7.61 -9.09
N LEU A 29 0.83 8.04 -9.44
CA LEU A 29 2.00 8.05 -8.54
C LEU A 29 1.71 8.81 -7.23
N SER A 30 0.52 9.41 -7.11
CA SER A 30 0.03 10.14 -5.95
C SER A 30 -0.16 9.27 -4.70
N ASN A 31 -0.36 7.97 -4.85
CA ASN A 31 -0.63 7.04 -3.74
C ASN A 31 0.63 6.36 -3.19
N ILE A 32 1.81 6.66 -3.74
CA ILE A 32 3.07 6.16 -3.20
C ILE A 32 3.56 7.08 -2.07
N TRP A 33 4.01 6.49 -0.98
CA TRP A 33 4.63 7.23 0.13
C TRP A 33 5.74 8.15 -0.37
N ASN A 34 5.65 9.43 -0.02
CA ASN A 34 6.63 10.46 -0.35
C ASN A 34 7.40 11.00 0.88
N GLY A 35 7.17 10.40 2.05
CA GLY A 35 7.88 10.73 3.26
C GLY A 35 9.31 10.16 3.30
N PRO A 36 10.05 10.42 4.38
CA PRO A 36 11.44 9.96 4.50
C PRO A 36 11.53 8.45 4.61
N ILE A 37 12.65 7.90 4.11
CA ILE A 37 13.08 6.54 4.44
C ILE A 37 13.33 6.47 5.95
N LYS A 38 12.77 5.45 6.61
CA LYS A 38 12.89 5.27 8.04
C LYS A 38 13.30 3.85 8.38
N PHE A 39 14.37 3.71 9.16
CA PHE A 39 14.65 2.49 9.90
C PHE A 39 13.96 2.54 11.25
N PHE A 40 13.21 1.51 11.58
CA PHE A 40 12.55 1.35 12.88
C PHE A 40 13.00 0.05 13.55
N GLU A 41 13.27 0.11 14.86
CA GLU A 41 13.61 -1.05 15.67
C GLU A 41 12.86 -1.02 17.00
N LYS A 42 12.19 -2.13 17.32
CA LYS A 42 11.75 -2.45 18.68
C LYS A 42 12.61 -3.57 19.22
N LYS A 43 13.32 -3.33 20.32
CA LYS A 43 14.17 -4.34 20.96
C LYS A 43 13.36 -5.42 21.68
N ASP A 44 13.99 -6.59 21.89
CA ASP A 44 13.40 -7.67 22.66
C ASP A 44 12.98 -7.22 24.06
N ASN A 45 11.83 -7.69 24.50
CA ASN A 45 11.28 -7.50 25.84
C ASN A 45 11.00 -6.02 26.22
N THR A 46 11.06 -5.09 25.29
CA THR A 46 10.68 -3.69 25.55
C THR A 46 9.16 -3.52 25.52
N ASN A 47 8.66 -2.55 26.31
CA ASN A 47 7.23 -2.30 26.45
C ASN A 47 6.65 -1.69 25.16
N GLN A 48 5.68 -2.37 24.55
CA GLN A 48 4.99 -1.89 23.33
C GLN A 48 4.19 -0.61 23.52
N LEU A 49 3.86 -0.23 24.77
CA LEU A 49 3.13 1.00 25.07
C LEU A 49 4.01 2.26 25.05
N GLU A 50 5.33 2.09 25.10
CA GLU A 50 6.27 3.20 25.00
C GLU A 50 6.40 3.68 23.55
N LYS A 51 6.30 4.99 23.32
CA LYS A 51 6.35 5.60 21.99
C LYS A 51 7.64 5.25 21.22
N ALA A 52 8.77 5.06 21.91
CA ALA A 52 10.02 4.65 21.28
C ALA A 52 9.95 3.26 20.64
N ASN A 53 9.00 2.42 21.06
CA ASN A 53 8.75 1.07 20.57
C ASN A 53 7.58 1.00 19.57
N GLN A 54 7.20 2.15 18.98
CA GLN A 54 6.08 2.31 18.08
C GLN A 54 6.51 3.07 16.83
N ASP A 55 6.25 2.53 15.64
CA ASP A 55 6.43 3.29 14.39
C ASP A 55 5.13 3.98 14.01
N SER A 56 5.04 5.28 14.28
CA SER A 56 3.95 6.12 13.77
C SER A 56 4.17 6.37 12.29
N ILE A 57 3.43 5.66 11.46
CA ILE A 57 3.44 5.86 10.00
C ILE A 57 2.51 7.03 9.67
N THR A 58 1.25 6.93 10.11
CA THR A 58 0.24 7.99 10.08
C THR A 58 -0.43 8.11 11.45
N GLU A 59 -1.40 9.01 11.59
CA GLU A 59 -2.23 9.08 12.81
C GLU A 59 -3.09 7.82 12.99
N ASN A 60 -3.49 7.18 11.89
CA ASN A 60 -4.34 6.00 11.88
C ASN A 60 -3.56 4.67 11.95
N VAL A 61 -2.26 4.68 11.64
CA VAL A 61 -1.44 3.48 11.58
C VAL A 61 -0.14 3.66 12.37
N ILE A 62 -0.09 3.04 13.54
CA ILE A 62 1.06 3.03 14.46
C ILE A 62 1.43 1.57 14.74
N ILE A 63 2.53 1.11 14.15
CA ILE A 63 2.94 -0.29 14.20
C ILE A 63 3.82 -0.59 15.40
N THR A 64 3.48 -1.64 16.12
CA THR A 64 4.27 -2.24 17.19
C THR A 64 4.09 -3.75 17.26
N ARG A 65 4.71 -4.41 18.26
CA ARG A 65 4.59 -5.84 18.50
C ARG A 65 4.66 -6.14 19.99
N GLY A 66 3.76 -7.00 20.49
CA GLY A 66 3.72 -7.42 21.88
C GLY A 66 4.79 -8.48 22.24
N ASN A 67 5.07 -8.63 23.53
CA ASN A 67 6.05 -9.59 24.06
C ASN A 67 5.41 -10.93 24.46
N SER A 68 4.10 -11.12 24.27
CA SER A 68 3.40 -12.38 24.56
C SER A 68 3.44 -13.39 23.39
N GLY A 69 4.03 -13.00 22.29
CA GLY A 69 4.02 -13.71 21.00
C GLY A 69 3.12 -13.01 19.98
N GLY A 70 2.97 -13.63 18.83
CA GLY A 70 2.14 -13.05 17.77
C GLY A 70 2.93 -12.23 16.76
N GLN A 71 2.19 -11.47 15.99
CA GLN A 71 2.69 -10.60 14.93
C GLN A 71 2.65 -9.11 15.34
N ILE A 72 2.95 -8.23 14.42
CA ILE A 72 2.75 -6.80 14.57
C ILE A 72 1.25 -6.46 14.63
N PHE A 73 0.95 -5.31 15.23
CA PHE A 73 -0.41 -4.78 15.31
C PHE A 73 -0.40 -3.25 15.28
N ASN A 74 -1.55 -2.64 14.99
CA ASN A 74 -1.74 -1.20 14.96
C ASN A 74 -2.23 -0.69 16.32
N ILE A 75 -1.33 -0.22 17.17
CA ILE A 75 -1.67 0.22 18.53
C ILE A 75 -2.59 1.45 18.59
N ALA A 76 -2.77 2.16 17.48
CA ALA A 76 -3.77 3.24 17.39
C ALA A 76 -5.21 2.69 17.40
N LYS A 77 -5.42 1.44 17.02
CA LYS A 77 -6.75 0.82 16.84
C LYS A 77 -6.92 -0.52 17.54
N GLU A 78 -5.83 -1.11 18.05
CA GLU A 78 -5.79 -2.45 18.65
C GLU A 78 -4.98 -2.44 19.94
N ASN A 79 -5.32 -3.31 20.89
CA ASN A 79 -4.55 -3.50 22.12
C ASN A 79 -3.54 -4.64 22.02
N GLU A 80 -3.75 -5.56 21.07
CA GLU A 80 -2.89 -6.72 20.82
C GLU A 80 -3.07 -7.22 19.39
N ALA A 81 -2.15 -8.08 18.93
CA ALA A 81 -2.21 -8.65 17.60
C ALA A 81 -3.27 -9.76 17.48
N ASP A 82 -4.15 -9.66 16.48
CA ASP A 82 -4.89 -10.83 15.98
C ASP A 82 -3.96 -11.64 15.06
N LYS A 83 -3.69 -12.88 15.42
CA LYS A 83 -2.76 -13.74 14.65
C LYS A 83 -3.23 -14.08 13.24
N TYR A 84 -4.50 -13.86 12.92
CA TYR A 84 -5.09 -14.19 11.62
C TYR A 84 -5.30 -12.98 10.71
N LYS A 85 -5.19 -11.76 11.25
CA LYS A 85 -5.44 -10.52 10.53
C LYS A 85 -4.18 -9.67 10.41
N SER A 86 -4.22 -8.71 9.51
CA SER A 86 -3.26 -7.60 9.49
C SER A 86 -3.45 -6.67 10.69
N PRO A 87 -2.44 -5.85 11.03
CA PRO A 87 -2.69 -4.62 11.77
C PRO A 87 -3.86 -3.85 11.16
N ILE A 88 -4.86 -3.46 11.96
CA ILE A 88 -6.08 -2.81 11.45
C ILE A 88 -5.71 -1.59 10.60
N GLY A 89 -6.34 -1.47 9.43
CA GLY A 89 -6.07 -0.41 8.46
C GLY A 89 -4.91 -0.71 7.49
N THR A 90 -4.39 -1.94 7.48
CA THR A 90 -3.28 -2.34 6.60
C THR A 90 -3.54 -3.63 5.85
N GLU A 91 -2.97 -3.72 4.65
CA GLU A 91 -2.83 -4.97 3.91
C GLU A 91 -1.45 -5.05 3.24
N TRP A 92 -1.00 -6.25 2.91
CA TRP A 92 0.39 -6.53 2.57
C TRP A 92 0.53 -7.42 1.35
N ALA A 93 1.57 -7.15 0.54
CA ALA A 93 1.93 -8.02 -0.57
C ALA A 93 3.46 -8.20 -0.63
N ILE A 94 3.93 -9.35 -1.12
CA ILE A 94 5.34 -9.54 -1.49
C ILE A 94 5.53 -8.95 -2.88
N GLY A 95 6.48 -8.03 -3.03
CA GLY A 95 6.78 -7.35 -4.28
C GLY A 95 7.40 -5.98 -4.05
N SER A 96 7.29 -5.12 -5.04
CA SER A 96 7.82 -3.76 -5.03
C SER A 96 6.79 -2.76 -5.56
N LEU A 97 6.96 -1.48 -5.23
CA LEU A 97 6.02 -0.40 -5.55
C LEU A 97 5.73 -0.26 -7.05
N ASN A 98 6.68 -0.58 -7.92
CA ASN A 98 6.46 -0.55 -9.37
C ASN A 98 5.59 -1.70 -9.91
N GLN A 99 5.12 -2.59 -9.03
CA GLN A 99 4.29 -3.75 -9.37
C GLN A 99 2.88 -3.66 -8.75
N ILE A 100 2.51 -2.55 -8.13
CA ILE A 100 1.29 -2.38 -7.32
C ILE A 100 0.06 -2.95 -8.05
N ASP A 101 -0.14 -2.61 -9.32
CA ASP A 101 -1.31 -3.02 -10.12
C ASP A 101 -1.44 -4.55 -10.30
N SER A 102 -0.34 -5.28 -10.13
CA SER A 102 -0.29 -6.74 -10.25
C SER A 102 -0.17 -7.48 -8.92
N LEU A 103 0.00 -6.75 -7.81
CA LEU A 103 0.14 -7.34 -6.49
C LEU A 103 -1.22 -7.82 -5.95
N VAL A 104 -1.19 -8.93 -5.23
CA VAL A 104 -2.35 -9.44 -4.48
C VAL A 104 -2.14 -9.16 -3.01
N PHE A 105 -2.81 -8.15 -2.51
CA PHE A 105 -2.77 -7.78 -1.09
C PHE A 105 -3.57 -8.76 -0.23
N LYS A 106 -3.05 -9.04 0.95
CA LYS A 106 -3.59 -10.00 1.91
C LYS A 106 -3.26 -9.55 3.34
N ASP A 107 -3.88 -10.18 4.31
CA ASP A 107 -3.44 -10.11 5.70
C ASP A 107 -1.95 -10.45 5.83
N PHE A 108 -1.23 -9.74 6.70
CA PHE A 108 0.22 -9.84 6.89
C PHE A 108 0.71 -11.29 7.01
N ARG A 109 0.03 -12.09 7.83
CA ARG A 109 0.39 -13.51 8.03
C ARG A 109 0.16 -14.36 6.78
N LEU A 110 -0.83 -14.03 5.97
CA LEU A 110 -1.13 -14.73 4.73
C LEU A 110 -0.17 -14.29 3.60
N ALA A 111 0.20 -13.01 3.60
CA ALA A 111 1.16 -12.49 2.63
C ALA A 111 2.56 -13.08 2.85
N VAL A 112 3.02 -13.17 4.13
CA VAL A 112 4.44 -13.45 4.40
C VAL A 112 4.59 -14.34 5.61
N LYS A 113 4.19 -15.26 6.04
CA LYS A 113 4.52 -16.05 7.26
C LYS A 113 5.60 -15.36 8.12
N PRO A 114 5.25 -14.65 9.20
CA PRO A 114 6.14 -13.69 9.89
C PRO A 114 7.53 -14.21 10.27
N GLN A 115 7.65 -15.52 10.59
CA GLN A 115 8.95 -16.14 10.89
C GLN A 115 9.94 -16.18 9.70
N TYR A 116 9.47 -15.92 8.49
CA TYR A 116 10.26 -15.88 7.25
C TYR A 116 10.25 -14.51 6.60
N VAL A 117 9.88 -13.46 7.34
CA VAL A 117 9.70 -12.10 6.81
C VAL A 117 11.01 -11.38 6.50
N VAL A 118 12.08 -11.72 7.24
CA VAL A 118 13.39 -11.05 7.13
C VAL A 118 13.94 -11.16 5.71
N GLY A 119 14.35 -10.02 5.15
CA GLY A 119 14.93 -9.91 3.81
C GLY A 119 13.91 -9.95 2.66
N LYS A 120 12.61 -10.06 2.95
CA LYS A 120 11.58 -9.98 1.91
C LYS A 120 11.22 -8.53 1.63
N LYS A 121 11.14 -8.20 0.34
CA LYS A 121 10.57 -6.94 -0.12
C LYS A 121 9.05 -7.03 -0.07
N LEU A 122 8.44 -6.13 0.67
CA LEU A 122 6.99 -6.06 0.85
C LEU A 122 6.48 -4.70 0.39
N VAL A 123 5.23 -4.68 -0.05
CA VAL A 123 4.43 -3.47 -0.17
C VAL A 123 3.38 -3.50 0.93
N LEU A 124 3.35 -2.44 1.73
CA LEU A 124 2.32 -2.14 2.71
C LEU A 124 1.35 -1.14 2.09
N HIS A 125 0.07 -1.45 2.12
CA HIS A 125 -1.00 -0.52 1.77
C HIS A 125 -1.70 -0.04 3.04
N LEU A 126 -1.75 1.28 3.22
CA LEU A 126 -2.54 1.95 4.25
C LEU A 126 -3.93 2.22 3.67
N ILE A 127 -4.92 1.45 4.12
CA ILE A 127 -6.24 1.36 3.46
C ILE A 127 -7.01 2.69 3.51
N GLU A 128 -6.99 3.39 4.66
CA GLU A 128 -7.75 4.63 4.82
C GLU A 128 -7.17 5.80 4.02
N GLU A 129 -5.85 5.88 3.97
CA GLU A 129 -5.11 6.94 3.26
C GLU A 129 -4.91 6.60 1.78
N ASP A 130 -5.14 5.35 1.38
CA ASP A 130 -4.82 4.80 0.06
C ASP A 130 -3.37 5.07 -0.34
N ILE A 131 -2.43 4.81 0.59
CA ILE A 131 -0.99 5.04 0.43
C ILE A 131 -0.24 3.72 0.45
N TYR A 132 0.72 3.58 -0.47
CA TYR A 132 1.58 2.40 -0.59
C TYR A 132 3.01 2.72 -0.16
N LEU A 133 3.60 1.87 0.69
CA LEU A 133 4.99 1.97 1.15
C LEU A 133 5.77 0.71 0.80
N SER A 134 7.07 0.85 0.53
CA SER A 134 7.96 -0.32 0.57
C SER A 134 8.36 -0.62 2.01
N VAL A 135 8.44 -1.91 2.36
CA VAL A 135 8.88 -2.37 3.68
C VAL A 135 9.79 -3.58 3.54
N GLU A 136 10.93 -3.56 4.22
CA GLU A 136 11.83 -4.71 4.31
C GLU A 136 12.22 -4.98 5.76
N PHE A 137 11.81 -6.12 6.30
CA PHE A 137 12.18 -6.52 7.65
C PHE A 137 13.65 -6.91 7.72
N LYS A 138 14.37 -6.36 8.67
CA LYS A 138 15.79 -6.61 8.94
C LYS A 138 15.98 -7.58 10.10
N SER A 139 15.02 -7.64 11.04
CA SER A 139 15.01 -8.61 12.13
C SER A 139 13.60 -9.02 12.53
N TRP A 140 13.47 -10.22 13.10
CA TRP A 140 12.23 -10.73 13.66
C TRP A 140 12.56 -11.74 14.77
N SER A 141 12.33 -11.38 16.03
CA SER A 141 12.61 -12.25 17.17
C SER A 141 11.56 -13.34 17.35
N SER A 142 12.02 -14.52 17.75
CA SER A 142 11.20 -15.66 18.15
C SER A 142 11.00 -15.71 19.68
N GLY A 143 10.25 -16.70 20.20
CA GLY A 143 10.18 -17.00 21.62
C GLY A 143 9.49 -15.94 22.48
N LYS A 144 8.47 -15.28 21.97
CA LYS A 144 7.67 -14.27 22.71
C LYS A 144 8.48 -13.04 23.18
N LYS A 145 9.57 -12.70 22.51
CA LYS A 145 10.41 -11.56 22.87
C LYS A 145 9.93 -10.22 22.30
N GLY A 146 9.16 -10.26 21.22
CA GLY A 146 8.52 -9.09 20.64
C GLY A 146 9.42 -8.14 19.86
N GLY A 147 10.71 -8.42 19.74
CA GLY A 147 11.64 -7.60 18.95
C GLY A 147 11.46 -7.77 17.45
N PHE A 148 11.63 -6.69 16.70
CA PHE A 148 11.67 -6.66 15.25
C PHE A 148 12.26 -5.35 14.75
N SER A 149 12.74 -5.34 13.53
CA SER A 149 13.14 -4.11 12.85
C SER A 149 12.81 -4.19 11.38
N TYR A 150 12.59 -3.04 10.76
CA TYR A 150 12.41 -2.89 9.33
C TYR A 150 12.87 -1.52 8.84
N GLU A 151 13.09 -1.43 7.55
CA GLU A 151 13.21 -0.18 6.81
C GLU A 151 11.95 0.01 5.99
N ARG A 152 11.45 1.23 5.92
CA ARG A 152 10.33 1.62 5.07
C ARG A 152 10.57 2.93 4.33
N SER A 153 10.01 3.06 3.16
CA SER A 153 10.09 4.24 2.30
C SER A 153 8.81 4.44 1.51
#